data_f0152247a4632dc409f73e922edd2e9c
#
_entry.id   f0152247a4632dc409f73e922edd2e9c
#
_cell.length_a   1.000
_cell.length_b   1.000
_cell.length_c   1.000
_cell.angle_alpha   90.00
_cell.angle_beta   90.00
_cell.angle_gamma   90.00
#
_symmetry.space_group_name_H-M   'P 1'
#
loop_
_entity.id
_entity.type
_entity.pdbx_description
1 polymer ?
#
loop_
_entity_poly.entity_id
_entity_poly.type
_entity_poly.pdbx_seq_one_letter_code
_entity_poly.pdbx_strand_id
1 'polypeptide(L)'
;MTPQTIAVIPGDGIGHEVIDAARTVLDAVCARHDIELRYTEFDWSCRRFEREGAMMPPDGIDTLRAFDAILLGAVGWPGVPDHVSLWGLLIPIRRAFRQYVNLRPIRVFDGVQSPLRGAENVDFVVVRENVEGEYSEVGGRVNRGFPDEMAVQESIFTRVGVSRIADFAFELAASRRGYLTSATKSNGIVHTLPFWDEVVAERAARHPDVRWDSEHIDALAAKFVLQPERFDVVVGSNLFGDILSDLAAAVAGSIGIAPSANLDPTREFPSMFEPVHGSAPDIAGTGVANPVGAVWSAALMLGHLGHPEAAADVLAAMEATLAKAETRTADLGGSASTSQVTEALVGHLR
;
A
#
# COMPACT_ATOMS: atom_id res chain seq x y z
N MET A 1 23.27 17.13 4.79
CA MET A 1 21.81 17.13 5.10
C MET A 1 21.62 16.58 6.51
N THR A 2 20.53 16.93 7.20
CA THR A 2 20.24 16.32 8.49
C THR A 2 19.83 14.85 8.25
N PRO A 3 20.37 13.89 9.01
CA PRO A 3 19.96 12.49 8.89
C PRO A 3 18.47 12.32 9.09
N GLN A 4 17.84 11.51 8.24
CA GLN A 4 16.42 11.16 8.39
C GLN A 4 16.27 9.85 9.16
N THR A 5 15.31 9.80 10.07
CA THR A 5 15.09 8.68 10.99
C THR A 5 13.93 7.81 10.53
N ILE A 6 14.16 6.51 10.41
CA ILE A 6 13.19 5.55 9.94
C ILE A 6 12.89 4.52 11.03
N ALA A 7 11.63 4.44 11.43
CA ALA A 7 11.15 3.34 12.25
C ALA A 7 10.94 2.11 11.38
N VAL A 8 11.60 1.02 11.69
CA VAL A 8 11.51 -0.24 10.94
C VAL A 8 10.72 -1.25 11.78
N ILE A 9 9.66 -1.80 11.21
CA ILE A 9 8.81 -2.83 11.82
C ILE A 9 8.78 -4.03 10.87
N PRO A 10 9.69 -5.01 10.99
CA PRO A 10 9.69 -6.18 10.12
C PRO A 10 8.37 -6.98 10.20
N GLY A 11 7.77 -7.03 11.39
CA GLY A 11 6.51 -7.72 11.65
C GLY A 11 6.68 -9.25 11.69
N ASP A 12 5.95 -9.97 10.84
CA ASP A 12 5.85 -11.43 10.87
C ASP A 12 6.30 -12.07 9.56
N GLY A 13 6.63 -13.36 9.63
CA GLY A 13 6.88 -14.20 8.47
C GLY A 13 7.96 -13.68 7.53
N ILE A 14 7.62 -13.58 6.23
CA ILE A 14 8.55 -13.05 5.20
C ILE A 14 8.90 -11.58 5.41
N GLY A 15 8.19 -10.86 6.27
CA GLY A 15 8.45 -9.44 6.55
C GLY A 15 9.89 -9.16 6.93
N HIS A 16 10.54 -10.04 7.70
CA HIS A 16 11.96 -9.94 8.02
C HIS A 16 12.84 -9.98 6.76
N GLU A 17 12.64 -10.99 5.91
CA GLU A 17 13.44 -11.18 4.70
C GLU A 17 13.30 -10.02 3.70
N VAL A 18 12.07 -9.54 3.48
CA VAL A 18 11.81 -8.48 2.50
C VAL A 18 12.24 -7.09 3.01
N ILE A 19 12.20 -6.86 4.34
CA ILE A 19 12.72 -5.63 4.94
C ILE A 19 14.25 -5.59 4.92
N ASP A 20 14.93 -6.70 5.19
CA ASP A 20 16.39 -6.77 5.07
C ASP A 20 16.85 -6.51 3.64
N ALA A 21 16.13 -7.06 2.66
CA ALA A 21 16.36 -6.78 1.25
C ALA A 21 16.14 -5.29 0.90
N ALA A 22 15.02 -4.70 1.35
CA ALA A 22 14.71 -3.29 1.12
C ALA A 22 15.76 -2.37 1.74
N ARG A 23 16.22 -2.64 2.97
CA ARG A 23 17.29 -1.87 3.64
C ARG A 23 18.61 -1.97 2.87
N THR A 24 18.98 -3.15 2.39
CA THR A 24 20.19 -3.35 1.58
C THR A 24 20.16 -2.50 0.30
N VAL A 25 19.01 -2.42 -0.36
CA VAL A 25 18.81 -1.57 -1.56
C VAL A 25 18.82 -0.09 -1.18
N LEU A 26 18.15 0.30 -0.08
CA LEU A 26 18.18 1.66 0.43
C LEU A 26 19.60 2.12 0.75
N ASP A 27 20.39 1.31 1.44
CA ASP A 27 21.78 1.65 1.78
C ASP A 27 22.62 1.88 0.53
N ALA A 28 22.43 1.06 -0.52
CA ALA A 28 23.16 1.21 -1.79
C ALA A 28 22.77 2.50 -2.52
N VAL A 29 21.50 2.82 -2.67
CA VAL A 29 21.06 4.05 -3.35
C VAL A 29 21.36 5.29 -2.53
N CYS A 30 21.23 5.24 -1.21
CA CYS A 30 21.55 6.35 -0.31
C CYS A 30 23.05 6.71 -0.36
N ALA A 31 23.93 5.71 -0.42
CA ALA A 31 25.36 5.94 -0.58
C ALA A 31 25.68 6.64 -1.92
N ARG A 32 24.96 6.34 -3.00
CA ARG A 32 25.11 7.00 -4.31
C ARG A 32 24.66 8.46 -4.32
N HIS A 33 23.64 8.80 -3.51
CA HIS A 33 23.02 10.13 -3.47
C HIS A 33 23.41 10.97 -2.24
N ASP A 34 24.39 10.55 -1.45
CA ASP A 34 24.81 11.21 -0.21
C ASP A 34 23.65 11.44 0.78
N ILE A 35 22.71 10.48 0.86
CA ILE A 35 21.58 10.47 1.77
C ILE A 35 21.96 9.71 3.03
N GLU A 36 21.68 10.26 4.23
CA GLU A 36 21.88 9.57 5.50
C GLU A 36 20.51 9.16 6.08
N LEU A 37 20.24 7.84 6.14
CA LEU A 37 19.11 7.26 6.85
C LEU A 37 19.58 6.57 8.13
N ARG A 38 18.84 6.77 9.23
CA ARG A 38 19.08 6.09 10.51
C ARG A 38 17.90 5.23 10.86
N TYR A 39 18.12 3.94 10.99
CA TYR A 39 17.07 2.96 11.26
C TYR A 39 16.99 2.64 12.76
N THR A 40 15.75 2.56 13.27
CA THR A 40 15.46 1.97 14.57
C THR A 40 14.45 0.85 14.36
N GLU A 41 14.81 -0.37 14.73
CA GLU A 41 13.98 -1.54 14.55
C GLU A 41 13.12 -1.83 15.78
N PHE A 42 11.85 -2.20 15.54
CA PHE A 42 10.86 -2.51 16.57
C PHE A 42 10.33 -3.94 16.36
N ASP A 43 10.39 -4.76 17.41
CA ASP A 43 9.83 -6.12 17.47
C ASP A 43 8.31 -6.09 17.71
N TRP A 44 7.56 -5.42 16.83
CA TRP A 44 6.11 -5.31 16.91
C TRP A 44 5.45 -6.25 15.90
N SER A 45 4.76 -7.28 16.41
CA SER A 45 4.36 -8.42 15.59
C SER A 45 3.32 -9.28 16.31
N CYS A 46 2.78 -10.26 15.61
CA CYS A 46 1.96 -11.31 16.21
C CYS A 46 2.77 -12.14 17.25
N ARG A 47 4.07 -12.36 17.02
CA ARG A 47 4.93 -13.01 18.02
C ARG A 47 5.06 -12.19 19.30
N ARG A 48 5.10 -10.85 19.20
CA ARG A 48 5.03 -10.01 20.37
C ARG A 48 3.67 -10.17 21.08
N PHE A 49 2.57 -10.18 20.33
CA PHE A 49 1.24 -10.40 20.90
C PHE A 49 1.16 -11.71 21.67
N GLU A 50 1.70 -12.80 21.15
CA GLU A 50 1.75 -14.10 21.86
C GLU A 50 2.54 -14.03 23.18
N ARG A 51 3.64 -13.26 23.23
CA ARG A 51 4.47 -13.10 24.43
C ARG A 51 3.88 -12.15 25.47
N GLU A 52 3.33 -11.04 25.00
CA GLU A 52 3.07 -9.85 25.83
C GLU A 52 1.59 -9.41 25.82
N GLY A 53 0.75 -10.05 25.00
CA GLY A 53 -0.67 -9.75 24.88
C GLY A 53 -0.99 -8.49 24.10
N ALA A 54 -0.01 -7.87 23.44
CA ALA A 54 -0.18 -6.65 22.62
C ALA A 54 0.76 -6.66 21.42
N MET A 55 0.27 -6.18 20.25
CA MET A 55 1.03 -6.09 19.00
C MET A 55 2.17 -5.05 19.09
N MET A 56 1.96 -3.97 19.84
CA MET A 56 2.93 -2.91 20.16
C MET A 56 2.77 -2.49 21.63
N PRO A 57 3.75 -1.79 22.24
CA PRO A 57 3.62 -1.29 23.60
C PRO A 57 2.59 -0.14 23.68
N PRO A 58 2.07 0.20 24.88
CA PRO A 58 1.08 1.27 25.05
C PRO A 58 1.53 2.65 24.59
N ASP A 59 2.82 2.94 24.63
CA ASP A 59 3.47 4.17 24.16
C ASP A 59 3.97 4.08 22.71
N GLY A 60 3.62 3.02 21.97
CA GLY A 60 4.09 2.76 20.62
C GLY A 60 3.80 3.89 19.63
N ILE A 61 2.61 4.47 19.69
CA ILE A 61 2.23 5.60 18.83
C ILE A 61 3.10 6.84 19.14
N ASP A 62 3.31 7.15 20.42
CA ASP A 62 4.13 8.29 20.82
C ASP A 62 5.60 8.07 20.44
N THR A 63 6.09 6.84 20.55
CA THR A 63 7.43 6.45 20.12
C THR A 63 7.61 6.68 18.61
N LEU A 64 6.67 6.23 17.77
CA LEU A 64 6.76 6.40 16.32
C LEU A 64 6.68 7.86 15.86
N ARG A 65 6.07 8.74 16.64
CA ARG A 65 5.92 10.18 16.32
C ARG A 65 7.27 10.89 16.13
N ALA A 66 8.35 10.36 16.69
CA ALA A 66 9.67 10.96 16.62
C ALA A 66 10.43 10.63 15.31
N PHE A 67 9.86 9.81 14.44
CA PHE A 67 10.50 9.38 13.19
C PHE A 67 9.96 10.16 11.99
N ASP A 68 10.79 10.25 10.94
CA ASP A 68 10.41 10.90 9.68
C ASP A 68 9.51 9.99 8.81
N ALA A 69 9.71 8.67 8.89
CA ALA A 69 8.89 7.67 8.22
C ALA A 69 8.91 6.33 8.95
N ILE A 70 7.96 5.46 8.58
CA ILE A 70 7.84 4.09 9.06
C ILE A 70 7.97 3.15 7.86
N LEU A 71 8.88 2.17 7.94
CA LEU A 71 8.99 1.07 6.99
C LEU A 71 8.51 -0.22 7.65
N LEU A 72 7.41 -0.78 7.15
CA LEU A 72 6.78 -1.96 7.71
C LEU A 72 6.89 -3.13 6.73
N GLY A 73 7.16 -4.32 7.23
CA GLY A 73 7.26 -5.53 6.43
C GLY A 73 5.90 -6.17 6.19
N ALA A 74 5.53 -7.14 7.01
CA ALA A 74 4.26 -7.81 6.89
C ALA A 74 3.71 -8.18 8.27
N VAL A 75 2.39 -8.28 8.40
CA VAL A 75 1.74 -8.58 9.68
C VAL A 75 0.71 -9.67 9.50
N GLY A 76 0.67 -10.59 10.46
CA GLY A 76 -0.25 -11.72 10.49
C GLY A 76 0.47 -13.03 10.72
N TRP A 77 -0.06 -13.87 11.63
CA TRP A 77 0.54 -15.17 11.94
C TRP A 77 -0.55 -16.19 12.30
N PRO A 78 -0.43 -17.46 11.85
CA PRO A 78 -1.34 -18.52 12.28
C PRO A 78 -1.44 -18.60 13.79
N GLY A 79 -2.67 -18.59 14.33
CA GLY A 79 -2.94 -18.60 15.77
C GLY A 79 -3.29 -17.22 16.35
N VAL A 80 -2.95 -16.13 15.68
CA VAL A 80 -3.39 -14.77 16.04
C VAL A 80 -4.52 -14.35 15.08
N PRO A 81 -5.74 -14.03 15.59
CA PRO A 81 -6.84 -13.62 14.74
C PRO A 81 -6.51 -12.34 13.96
N ASP A 82 -6.90 -12.27 12.68
CA ASP A 82 -6.61 -11.13 11.79
C ASP A 82 -7.05 -9.79 12.35
N HIS A 83 -8.19 -9.75 13.05
CA HIS A 83 -8.65 -8.51 13.68
C HIS A 83 -7.70 -8.03 14.78
N VAL A 84 -6.96 -8.91 15.45
CA VAL A 84 -5.96 -8.54 16.47
C VAL A 84 -4.76 -7.89 15.82
N SER A 85 -4.23 -8.49 14.75
CA SER A 85 -3.06 -7.96 14.04
C SER A 85 -3.37 -6.62 13.38
N LEU A 86 -4.53 -6.50 12.72
CA LEU A 86 -4.95 -5.30 12.02
C LEU A 86 -5.29 -4.15 13.00
N TRP A 87 -6.12 -4.41 14.01
CA TRP A 87 -6.58 -3.41 14.98
C TRP A 87 -5.59 -3.17 16.14
N GLY A 88 -4.62 -4.05 16.33
CA GLY A 88 -3.57 -3.89 17.34
C GLY A 88 -2.32 -3.15 16.86
N LEU A 89 -2.15 -2.96 15.54
CA LEU A 89 -0.96 -2.32 14.98
C LEU A 89 -1.29 -1.35 13.83
N LEU A 90 -1.79 -1.86 12.70
CA LEU A 90 -1.91 -1.08 11.47
C LEU A 90 -2.92 0.06 11.57
N ILE A 91 -4.16 -0.23 11.97
CA ILE A 91 -5.22 0.78 12.05
C ILE A 91 -4.91 1.87 13.07
N PRO A 92 -4.43 1.56 14.31
CA PRO A 92 -4.03 2.61 15.25
C PRO A 92 -2.96 3.55 14.70
N ILE A 93 -1.93 3.03 14.01
CA ILE A 93 -0.87 3.85 13.39
C ILE A 93 -1.47 4.76 12.33
N ARG A 94 -2.24 4.20 11.37
CA ARG A 94 -2.88 4.95 10.28
C ARG A 94 -3.77 6.07 10.78
N ARG A 95 -4.57 5.81 11.82
CA ARG A 95 -5.48 6.80 12.42
C ARG A 95 -4.76 7.87 13.22
N ALA A 96 -3.84 7.47 14.11
CA ALA A 96 -3.10 8.39 14.96
C ALA A 96 -2.25 9.38 14.15
N PHE A 97 -1.71 8.94 13.01
CA PHE A 97 -0.88 9.73 12.13
C PHE A 97 -1.62 10.28 10.90
N ARG A 98 -2.96 10.25 10.93
CA ARG A 98 -3.79 10.81 9.84
C ARG A 98 -3.34 10.37 8.45
N GLN A 99 -2.89 9.13 8.32
CA GLN A 99 -2.45 8.54 7.05
C GLN A 99 -3.67 8.20 6.19
N TYR A 100 -4.41 9.22 5.77
CA TYR A 100 -5.70 9.06 5.10
C TYR A 100 -5.59 8.65 3.63
N VAL A 101 -4.42 8.76 3.03
CA VAL A 101 -4.15 8.27 1.68
C VAL A 101 -3.45 6.93 1.77
N ASN A 102 -4.02 5.88 1.21
CA ASN A 102 -3.27 4.69 0.87
C ASN A 102 -3.04 4.67 -0.64
N LEU A 103 -1.78 4.86 -1.03
CA LEU A 103 -1.33 4.97 -2.41
C LEU A 103 -0.77 3.63 -2.88
N ARG A 104 -1.34 3.06 -3.94
CA ARG A 104 -0.96 1.76 -4.50
C ARG A 104 -0.70 1.87 -6.00
N PRO A 105 0.53 2.13 -6.43
CA PRO A 105 0.92 2.09 -7.84
C PRO A 105 0.83 0.67 -8.39
N ILE A 106 0.34 0.56 -9.60
CA ILE A 106 0.17 -0.69 -10.33
C ILE A 106 0.84 -0.54 -11.68
N ARG A 107 1.79 -1.42 -11.98
CA ARG A 107 2.51 -1.40 -13.25
C ARG A 107 2.90 -2.81 -13.66
N VAL A 108 2.74 -3.12 -14.93
CA VAL A 108 3.34 -4.31 -15.53
C VAL A 108 4.76 -3.96 -15.97
N PHE A 109 5.74 -4.65 -15.42
CA PHE A 109 7.15 -4.46 -15.77
C PHE A 109 7.55 -5.34 -16.95
N ASP A 110 8.52 -4.89 -17.73
CA ASP A 110 9.07 -5.68 -18.82
C ASP A 110 9.54 -7.06 -18.33
N GLY A 111 9.10 -8.09 -19.02
CA GLY A 111 9.42 -9.48 -18.70
C GLY A 111 8.53 -10.11 -17.62
N VAL A 112 7.74 -9.34 -16.86
CA VAL A 112 6.72 -9.87 -15.94
C VAL A 112 5.49 -10.25 -16.75
N GLN A 113 5.01 -11.48 -16.57
CA GLN A 113 3.82 -11.95 -17.26
C GLN A 113 2.57 -11.56 -16.48
N SER A 114 1.76 -10.69 -17.06
CA SER A 114 0.37 -10.51 -16.61
C SER A 114 -0.47 -11.75 -16.96
N PRO A 115 -1.44 -12.13 -16.10
CA PRO A 115 -2.42 -13.15 -16.48
C PRO A 115 -3.34 -12.71 -17.62
N LEU A 116 -3.36 -11.42 -17.94
CA LEU A 116 -4.15 -10.85 -19.02
C LEU A 116 -3.34 -10.76 -20.30
N ARG A 117 -4.03 -10.93 -21.44
CA ARG A 117 -3.43 -10.70 -22.76
C ARG A 117 -3.42 -9.21 -23.09
N GLY A 118 -2.31 -8.67 -23.59
CA GLY A 118 -2.21 -7.29 -24.04
C GLY A 118 -2.13 -6.27 -22.89
N ALA A 119 -1.65 -6.69 -21.72
CA ALA A 119 -1.54 -5.84 -20.54
C ALA A 119 -0.17 -5.17 -20.39
N GLU A 120 0.64 -5.12 -21.44
CA GLU A 120 2.04 -4.64 -21.39
C GLU A 120 2.14 -3.14 -21.04
N ASN A 121 1.08 -2.36 -21.26
CA ASN A 121 1.04 -0.92 -21.03
C ASN A 121 0.25 -0.53 -19.76
N VAL A 122 0.05 -1.44 -18.83
CA VAL A 122 -0.67 -1.15 -17.58
C VAL A 122 0.22 -0.34 -16.66
N ASP A 123 -0.20 0.88 -16.39
CA ASP A 123 0.41 1.82 -15.43
C ASP A 123 -0.67 2.74 -14.89
N PHE A 124 -1.18 2.47 -13.70
CA PHE A 124 -2.15 3.32 -13.00
C PHE A 124 -1.95 3.28 -11.49
N VAL A 125 -2.63 4.14 -10.77
CA VAL A 125 -2.53 4.22 -9.31
C VAL A 125 -3.91 4.10 -8.68
N VAL A 126 -4.06 3.25 -7.67
CA VAL A 126 -5.23 3.23 -6.80
C VAL A 126 -4.96 4.11 -5.60
N VAL A 127 -5.84 5.09 -5.37
CA VAL A 127 -5.87 5.99 -4.21
C VAL A 127 -7.03 5.55 -3.33
N ARG A 128 -6.71 4.87 -2.23
CA ARG A 128 -7.68 4.35 -1.26
C ARG A 128 -7.82 5.31 -0.09
N GLU A 129 -9.04 5.68 0.28
CA GLU A 129 -9.31 6.29 1.57
C GLU A 129 -8.94 5.27 2.68
N ASN A 130 -8.21 5.71 3.72
CA ASN A 130 -7.50 4.78 4.60
C ASN A 130 -7.91 4.88 6.08
N VAL A 131 -8.72 5.84 6.50
CA VAL A 131 -9.07 6.09 7.91
C VAL A 131 -10.56 6.19 8.19
N GLU A 132 -11.38 6.38 7.15
CA GLU A 132 -12.84 6.41 7.20
C GLU A 132 -13.44 5.28 6.36
N GLY A 133 -14.75 5.29 6.17
CA GLY A 133 -15.47 4.37 5.32
C GLY A 133 -15.96 3.14 6.06
N GLU A 134 -15.79 1.99 5.44
CA GLU A 134 -16.37 0.73 5.87
C GLU A 134 -15.60 0.10 7.06
N TYR A 135 -14.31 0.43 7.23
CA TYR A 135 -13.49 -0.03 8.36
C TYR A 135 -13.67 0.91 9.57
N SER A 136 -14.90 1.08 9.99
CA SER A 136 -15.25 1.86 11.19
C SER A 136 -15.30 0.98 12.43
N GLU A 137 -15.33 1.60 13.63
CA GLU A 137 -15.60 0.93 14.89
C GLU A 137 -17.06 1.10 15.33
N VAL A 138 -17.91 1.63 14.44
CA VAL A 138 -19.31 1.86 14.73
C VAL A 138 -20.12 0.65 14.31
N GLY A 139 -20.67 -0.03 15.30
CA GLY A 139 -21.45 -1.25 15.09
C GLY A 139 -21.53 -2.12 16.32
N GLY A 140 -21.97 -3.34 16.16
CA GLY A 140 -22.08 -4.30 17.26
C GLY A 140 -22.88 -5.53 16.91
N ARG A 141 -23.00 -6.42 17.91
CA ARG A 141 -23.83 -7.63 17.81
C ARG A 141 -24.82 -7.68 18.98
N VAL A 142 -26.06 -7.98 18.68
CA VAL A 142 -27.17 -8.11 19.61
C VAL A 142 -27.62 -9.57 19.62
N ASN A 143 -28.10 -10.05 20.76
CA ASN A 143 -28.60 -11.42 20.96
C ASN A 143 -27.59 -12.51 20.59
N ARG A 144 -26.31 -12.36 20.95
CA ARG A 144 -25.26 -13.31 20.63
C ARG A 144 -25.58 -14.72 21.09
N GLY A 145 -25.49 -15.69 20.16
CA GLY A 145 -25.76 -17.10 20.42
C GLY A 145 -27.22 -17.50 20.38
N PHE A 146 -28.13 -16.59 20.07
CA PHE A 146 -29.55 -16.86 19.88
C PHE A 146 -29.93 -16.86 18.36
N PRO A 147 -31.05 -17.51 17.98
CA PRO A 147 -31.46 -17.57 16.57
C PRO A 147 -31.75 -16.21 15.92
N ASP A 148 -32.08 -15.21 16.71
CA ASP A 148 -32.34 -13.82 16.32
C ASP A 148 -31.11 -12.92 16.50
N GLU A 149 -29.92 -13.50 16.55
CA GLU A 149 -28.67 -12.72 16.60
C GLU A 149 -28.55 -11.78 15.41
N MET A 150 -28.20 -10.54 15.69
CA MET A 150 -28.04 -9.47 14.70
C MET A 150 -26.65 -8.87 14.82
N ALA A 151 -26.00 -8.60 13.69
CA ALA A 151 -24.76 -7.84 13.60
C ALA A 151 -25.00 -6.56 12.77
N VAL A 152 -24.44 -5.44 13.24
CA VAL A 152 -24.46 -4.15 12.55
C VAL A 152 -23.03 -3.65 12.39
N GLN A 153 -22.71 -3.18 11.21
CA GLN A 153 -21.46 -2.48 10.89
C GLN A 153 -21.81 -1.25 10.07
N GLU A 154 -21.44 -0.08 10.55
CA GLU A 154 -21.74 1.19 9.89
C GLU A 154 -20.56 1.66 9.02
N SER A 155 -20.85 2.18 7.83
CA SER A 155 -19.89 2.89 6.98
C SER A 155 -19.98 4.39 7.27
N ILE A 156 -18.86 5.02 7.61
CA ILE A 156 -18.79 6.42 8.02
C ILE A 156 -18.00 7.23 6.98
N PHE A 157 -18.66 8.21 6.38
CA PHE A 157 -18.03 9.15 5.43
C PHE A 157 -18.27 10.56 5.90
N THR A 158 -17.20 11.34 6.06
CA THR A 158 -17.30 12.77 6.37
C THR A 158 -16.99 13.60 5.12
N ARG A 159 -17.58 14.79 5.01
CA ARG A 159 -17.25 15.70 3.90
C ARG A 159 -15.75 16.05 3.88
N VAL A 160 -15.15 16.21 5.05
CA VAL A 160 -13.71 16.47 5.18
C VAL A 160 -12.89 15.30 4.63
N GLY A 161 -13.23 14.06 5.04
CA GLY A 161 -12.52 12.86 4.60
C GLY A 161 -12.62 12.63 3.09
N VAL A 162 -13.85 12.68 2.53
CA VAL A 162 -14.04 12.52 1.09
C VAL A 162 -13.39 13.67 0.30
N SER A 163 -13.47 14.92 0.80
CA SER A 163 -12.84 16.06 0.10
C SER A 163 -11.33 15.92 0.01
N ARG A 164 -10.64 15.59 1.12
CA ARG A 164 -9.18 15.50 1.15
C ARG A 164 -8.63 14.38 0.28
N ILE A 165 -9.31 13.20 0.26
CA ILE A 165 -8.87 12.09 -0.58
C ILE A 165 -9.14 12.36 -2.06
N ALA A 166 -10.26 13.01 -2.40
CA ALA A 166 -10.57 13.43 -3.75
C ALA A 166 -9.57 14.49 -4.26
N ASP A 167 -9.26 15.52 -3.46
CA ASP A 167 -8.25 16.52 -3.83
C ASP A 167 -6.90 15.88 -4.12
N PHE A 168 -6.41 15.02 -3.23
CA PHE A 168 -5.17 14.28 -3.44
C PHE A 168 -5.19 13.48 -4.74
N ALA A 169 -6.29 12.79 -5.03
CA ALA A 169 -6.42 11.99 -6.25
C ALA A 169 -6.46 12.85 -7.52
N PHE A 170 -7.13 14.01 -7.49
CA PHE A 170 -7.13 14.97 -8.61
C PHE A 170 -5.75 15.59 -8.82
N GLU A 171 -5.04 16.00 -7.76
CA GLU A 171 -3.67 16.52 -7.82
C GLU A 171 -2.71 15.48 -8.40
N LEU A 172 -2.84 14.23 -7.97
CA LEU A 172 -2.06 13.13 -8.52
C LEU A 172 -2.37 12.92 -10.02
N ALA A 173 -3.64 12.90 -10.40
CA ALA A 173 -4.03 12.75 -11.80
C ALA A 173 -3.50 13.90 -12.68
N ALA A 174 -3.52 15.14 -12.18
CA ALA A 174 -2.96 16.30 -12.87
C ALA A 174 -1.44 16.17 -13.11
N SER A 175 -0.72 15.50 -12.20
CA SER A 175 0.72 15.22 -12.35
C SER A 175 1.03 14.04 -13.26
N ARG A 176 0.01 13.26 -13.67
CA ARG A 176 0.12 12.06 -14.51
C ARG A 176 -0.52 12.31 -15.90
N ARG A 177 -1.45 11.45 -16.30
CA ARG A 177 -2.11 11.54 -17.64
C ARG A 177 -3.37 12.41 -17.67
N GLY A 178 -3.74 12.99 -16.52
CA GLY A 178 -4.89 13.91 -16.40
C GLY A 178 -6.24 13.20 -16.42
N TYR A 179 -6.35 11.96 -15.91
CA TYR A 179 -7.60 11.23 -15.87
C TYR A 179 -7.83 10.53 -14.52
N LEU A 180 -9.00 10.80 -13.92
CA LEU A 180 -9.44 10.21 -12.65
C LEU A 180 -10.72 9.40 -12.83
N THR A 181 -10.75 8.17 -12.30
CA THR A 181 -11.98 7.37 -12.16
C THR A 181 -12.34 7.25 -10.68
N SER A 182 -13.54 7.66 -10.29
CA SER A 182 -14.07 7.49 -8.94
C SER A 182 -14.88 6.22 -8.83
N ALA A 183 -14.52 5.33 -7.89
CA ALA A 183 -15.26 4.12 -7.60
C ALA A 183 -16.48 4.41 -6.72
N THR A 184 -17.66 3.95 -7.14
CA THR A 184 -18.92 4.15 -6.41
C THR A 184 -19.82 2.92 -6.46
N LYS A 185 -20.91 2.93 -5.68
CA LYS A 185 -22.06 2.02 -5.76
C LYS A 185 -23.34 2.75 -5.37
N SER A 186 -23.47 4.00 -5.78
CA SER A 186 -24.57 4.89 -5.39
C SER A 186 -25.96 4.41 -5.87
N ASN A 187 -26.00 3.54 -6.89
CA ASN A 187 -27.24 2.90 -7.32
C ASN A 187 -27.79 1.86 -6.33
N GLY A 188 -26.98 1.39 -5.38
CA GLY A 188 -27.38 0.35 -4.42
C GLY A 188 -27.21 0.81 -2.95
N ILE A 189 -26.19 1.62 -2.65
CA ILE A 189 -25.90 2.16 -1.31
C ILE A 189 -26.36 3.62 -1.28
N VAL A 190 -27.62 3.82 -0.95
CA VAL A 190 -28.40 5.04 -1.25
C VAL A 190 -28.10 6.25 -0.35
N HIS A 191 -27.26 6.16 0.65
CA HIS A 191 -26.92 7.30 1.52
C HIS A 191 -25.44 7.69 1.42
N THR A 192 -24.55 6.77 1.72
CA THR A 192 -23.12 7.09 1.81
C THR A 192 -22.46 7.30 0.46
N LEU A 193 -22.82 6.52 -0.57
CA LEU A 193 -22.15 6.64 -1.88
C LEU A 193 -22.72 7.73 -2.79
N PRO A 194 -24.00 8.11 -2.77
CA PRO A 194 -24.43 9.38 -3.37
C PRO A 194 -23.76 10.60 -2.73
N PHE A 195 -23.53 10.56 -1.40
CA PHE A 195 -22.75 11.61 -0.73
C PHE A 195 -21.28 11.63 -1.20
N TRP A 196 -20.66 10.46 -1.36
CA TRP A 196 -19.33 10.35 -1.96
C TRP A 196 -19.28 10.96 -3.36
N ASP A 197 -20.22 10.60 -4.24
CA ASP A 197 -20.31 11.11 -5.61
C ASP A 197 -20.50 12.63 -5.65
N GLU A 198 -21.36 13.18 -4.79
CA GLU A 198 -21.59 14.62 -4.63
C GLU A 198 -20.30 15.36 -4.29
N VAL A 199 -19.56 14.89 -3.25
CA VAL A 199 -18.33 15.54 -2.80
C VAL A 199 -17.22 15.43 -3.85
N VAL A 200 -17.06 14.27 -4.49
CA VAL A 200 -16.07 14.11 -5.58
C VAL A 200 -16.38 15.06 -6.74
N ALA A 201 -17.66 15.21 -7.13
CA ALA A 201 -18.05 16.15 -8.18
C ALA A 201 -17.78 17.62 -7.79
N GLU A 202 -18.02 18.01 -6.53
CA GLU A 202 -17.66 19.33 -6.01
C GLU A 202 -16.14 19.57 -6.10
N ARG A 203 -15.32 18.55 -5.80
CA ARG A 203 -13.86 18.67 -5.89
C ARG A 203 -13.39 18.74 -7.34
N ALA A 204 -13.97 17.95 -8.24
CA ALA A 204 -13.68 18.00 -9.68
C ALA A 204 -13.81 19.41 -10.26
N ALA A 205 -14.77 20.20 -9.81
CA ALA A 205 -14.95 21.59 -10.25
C ALA A 205 -13.75 22.51 -9.92
N ARG A 206 -12.87 22.11 -9.00
CA ARG A 206 -11.63 22.82 -8.65
C ARG A 206 -10.41 22.36 -9.46
N HIS A 207 -10.55 21.29 -10.20
CA HIS A 207 -9.49 20.67 -11.01
C HIS A 207 -9.93 20.55 -12.49
N PRO A 208 -10.24 21.69 -13.17
CA PRO A 208 -10.85 21.67 -14.51
C PRO A 208 -9.96 21.04 -15.60
N ASP A 209 -8.65 20.92 -15.34
CA ASP A 209 -7.68 20.34 -16.27
C ASP A 209 -7.62 18.79 -16.18
N VAL A 210 -8.30 18.18 -15.20
CA VAL A 210 -8.38 16.73 -15.03
C VAL A 210 -9.72 16.22 -15.53
N ARG A 211 -9.70 15.32 -16.51
CA ARG A 211 -10.91 14.59 -16.91
C ARG A 211 -11.24 13.56 -15.86
N TRP A 212 -12.51 13.35 -15.60
CA TRP A 212 -12.92 12.34 -14.64
C TRP A 212 -14.22 11.67 -15.02
N ASP A 213 -14.42 10.48 -14.50
CA ASP A 213 -15.70 9.77 -14.52
C ASP A 213 -15.95 9.05 -13.18
N SER A 214 -17.16 8.53 -13.02
CA SER A 214 -17.57 7.69 -11.90
C SER A 214 -18.04 6.34 -12.44
N GLU A 215 -17.55 5.26 -11.83
CA GLU A 215 -17.87 3.90 -12.23
C GLU A 215 -18.38 3.09 -11.05
N HIS A 216 -19.45 2.33 -11.26
CA HIS A 216 -19.88 1.38 -10.22
C HIS A 216 -18.84 0.28 -10.03
N ILE A 217 -18.57 -0.06 -8.76
CA ILE A 217 -17.47 -0.95 -8.35
C ILE A 217 -17.46 -2.29 -9.08
N ASP A 218 -18.61 -2.87 -9.35
CA ASP A 218 -18.75 -4.14 -10.11
C ASP A 218 -18.34 -3.98 -11.57
N ALA A 219 -18.74 -2.90 -12.23
CA ALA A 219 -18.33 -2.59 -13.59
C ALA A 219 -16.84 -2.20 -13.64
N LEU A 220 -16.38 -1.44 -12.66
CA LEU A 220 -14.98 -1.02 -12.53
C LEU A 220 -14.05 -2.23 -12.35
N ALA A 221 -14.40 -3.17 -11.47
CA ALA A 221 -13.65 -4.41 -11.29
C ALA A 221 -13.57 -5.24 -12.60
N ALA A 222 -14.67 -5.34 -13.34
CA ALA A 222 -14.67 -6.00 -14.65
C ALA A 222 -13.74 -5.27 -15.65
N LYS A 223 -13.73 -3.94 -15.65
CA LYS A 223 -12.87 -3.13 -16.54
C LYS A 223 -11.38 -3.21 -16.16
N PHE A 224 -11.03 -3.46 -14.90
CA PHE A 224 -9.64 -3.74 -14.49
C PHE A 224 -9.09 -4.98 -15.19
N VAL A 225 -9.95 -5.94 -15.50
CA VAL A 225 -9.59 -7.16 -16.24
C VAL A 225 -9.66 -6.95 -17.75
N LEU A 226 -10.68 -6.23 -18.24
CA LEU A 226 -10.98 -6.13 -19.69
C LEU A 226 -10.24 -4.97 -20.37
N GLN A 227 -9.92 -3.90 -19.66
CA GLN A 227 -9.39 -2.64 -20.20
C GLN A 227 -8.47 -1.94 -19.16
N PRO A 228 -7.47 -2.62 -18.57
CA PRO A 228 -6.66 -2.07 -17.47
C PRO A 228 -5.84 -0.84 -17.90
N GLU A 229 -5.42 -0.76 -19.17
CA GLU A 229 -4.65 0.36 -19.73
C GLU A 229 -5.42 1.69 -19.79
N ARG A 230 -6.75 1.63 -19.66
CA ARG A 230 -7.62 2.82 -19.61
C ARG A 230 -7.35 3.71 -18.41
N PHE A 231 -7.02 3.11 -17.26
CA PHE A 231 -6.96 3.79 -15.98
C PHE A 231 -5.63 4.53 -15.79
N ASP A 232 -5.71 5.72 -15.17
CA ASP A 232 -4.57 6.54 -14.77
C ASP A 232 -4.52 6.69 -13.24
N VAL A 233 -5.55 7.33 -12.64
CA VAL A 233 -5.75 7.35 -11.20
C VAL A 233 -7.17 6.86 -10.90
N VAL A 234 -7.29 5.95 -9.94
CA VAL A 234 -8.57 5.44 -9.46
C VAL A 234 -8.71 5.76 -7.98
N VAL A 235 -9.73 6.51 -7.59
CA VAL A 235 -10.02 6.81 -6.19
C VAL A 235 -11.21 6.00 -5.71
N GLY A 236 -11.12 5.45 -4.50
CA GLY A 236 -12.19 4.67 -3.89
C GLY A 236 -12.22 4.78 -2.38
N SER A 237 -13.38 4.39 -1.81
CA SER A 237 -13.53 4.20 -0.37
C SER A 237 -12.54 3.16 0.17
N ASN A 238 -12.49 3.05 1.49
CA ASN A 238 -11.58 2.10 2.15
C ASN A 238 -11.74 0.67 1.63
N LEU A 239 -12.96 0.14 1.59
CA LEU A 239 -13.23 -1.22 1.12
C LEU A 239 -13.02 -1.36 -0.39
N PHE A 240 -13.50 -0.39 -1.17
CA PHE A 240 -13.38 -0.47 -2.63
C PHE A 240 -11.92 -0.34 -3.07
N GLY A 241 -11.17 0.57 -2.46
CA GLY A 241 -9.75 0.73 -2.73
C GLY A 241 -8.92 -0.51 -2.38
N ASP A 242 -9.28 -1.22 -1.29
CA ASP A 242 -8.63 -2.47 -0.89
C ASP A 242 -8.84 -3.57 -1.94
N ILE A 243 -10.09 -3.86 -2.24
CA ILE A 243 -10.44 -4.92 -3.22
C ILE A 243 -9.85 -4.62 -4.61
N LEU A 244 -9.96 -3.37 -5.07
CA LEU A 244 -9.47 -2.98 -6.39
C LEU A 244 -7.96 -3.08 -6.50
N SER A 245 -7.22 -2.71 -5.45
CA SER A 245 -5.76 -2.74 -5.49
C SER A 245 -5.20 -4.16 -5.47
N ASP A 246 -5.83 -5.09 -4.77
CA ASP A 246 -5.44 -6.50 -4.79
C ASP A 246 -5.73 -7.14 -6.16
N LEU A 247 -6.91 -6.84 -6.74
CA LEU A 247 -7.22 -7.22 -8.11
C LEU A 247 -6.20 -6.65 -9.11
N ALA A 248 -5.84 -5.38 -8.95
CA ALA A 248 -4.88 -4.71 -9.81
C ALA A 248 -3.46 -5.30 -9.67
N ALA A 249 -3.03 -5.66 -8.46
CA ALA A 249 -1.77 -6.35 -8.22
C ALA A 249 -1.72 -7.72 -8.91
N ALA A 250 -2.83 -8.47 -8.86
CA ALA A 250 -2.97 -9.73 -9.59
C ALA A 250 -2.88 -9.52 -11.11
N VAL A 251 -3.54 -8.48 -11.64
CA VAL A 251 -3.45 -8.08 -13.06
C VAL A 251 -2.02 -7.70 -13.44
N ALA A 252 -1.25 -7.08 -12.55
CA ALA A 252 0.15 -6.74 -12.81
C ALA A 252 1.12 -7.94 -12.79
N GLY A 253 0.65 -9.12 -12.39
CA GLY A 253 1.41 -10.37 -12.46
C GLY A 253 1.71 -11.03 -11.12
N SER A 254 1.87 -10.28 -10.04
CA SER A 254 2.07 -10.80 -8.68
C SER A 254 1.75 -9.75 -7.61
N ILE A 255 1.13 -10.18 -6.53
CA ILE A 255 0.99 -9.36 -5.33
C ILE A 255 2.36 -9.10 -4.65
N GLY A 256 3.35 -9.96 -4.90
CA GLY A 256 4.71 -9.84 -4.35
C GLY A 256 5.49 -8.62 -4.87
N ILE A 257 5.05 -8.01 -5.98
CA ILE A 257 5.67 -6.78 -6.50
C ILE A 257 4.91 -5.50 -6.10
N ALA A 258 3.74 -5.61 -5.51
CA ALA A 258 2.86 -4.48 -5.25
C ALA A 258 3.30 -3.69 -4.01
N PRO A 259 3.57 -2.37 -4.15
CA PRO A 259 3.92 -1.50 -3.05
C PRO A 259 2.67 -0.84 -2.46
N SER A 260 2.83 -0.29 -1.26
CA SER A 260 1.83 0.56 -0.63
C SER A 260 2.49 1.68 0.16
N ALA A 261 1.87 2.87 0.13
CA ALA A 261 2.24 3.99 0.99
C ALA A 261 1.01 4.52 1.71
N ASN A 262 1.05 4.52 3.03
CA ASN A 262 0.04 5.14 3.89
C ASN A 262 0.52 6.55 4.23
N LEU A 263 -0.07 7.55 3.60
CA LEU A 263 0.47 8.91 3.64
C LEU A 263 -0.37 9.83 4.53
N ASP A 264 0.33 10.63 5.31
CA ASP A 264 -0.12 11.95 5.72
C ASP A 264 0.44 12.98 4.74
N PRO A 265 -0.35 13.45 3.75
CA PRO A 265 0.13 14.42 2.77
C PRO A 265 0.52 15.78 3.39
N THR A 266 0.03 16.08 4.59
CA THR A 266 0.41 17.31 5.31
C THR A 266 1.82 17.23 5.91
N ARG A 267 2.37 16.02 6.05
CA ARG A 267 3.66 15.74 6.69
C ARG A 267 3.78 16.23 8.14
N GLU A 268 2.63 16.35 8.82
CA GLU A 268 2.59 16.65 10.25
C GLU A 268 3.02 15.43 11.08
N PHE A 269 2.74 14.24 10.53
CA PHE A 269 3.04 12.96 11.15
C PHE A 269 3.81 12.04 10.19
N PRO A 270 4.54 11.02 10.73
CA PRO A 270 5.22 10.06 9.89
C PRO A 270 4.24 9.27 9.01
N SER A 271 4.59 9.14 7.73
CA SER A 271 3.92 8.23 6.80
C SER A 271 4.50 6.82 6.90
N MET A 272 3.72 5.79 6.54
CA MET A 272 4.12 4.40 6.64
C MET A 272 4.12 3.73 5.26
N PHE A 273 5.18 2.99 4.97
CA PHE A 273 5.45 2.34 3.69
C PHE A 273 5.56 0.84 3.92
N GLU A 274 4.79 0.04 3.17
CA GLU A 274 4.68 -1.39 3.36
C GLU A 274 4.36 -2.09 2.03
N PRO A 275 4.82 -3.33 1.77
CA PRO A 275 4.32 -4.10 0.64
C PRO A 275 2.85 -4.48 0.85
N VAL A 276 2.12 -4.75 -0.25
CA VAL A 276 0.71 -5.18 -0.19
C VAL A 276 0.57 -6.63 0.30
N HIS A 277 1.57 -7.48 0.01
CA HIS A 277 1.52 -8.89 0.42
C HIS A 277 1.53 -9.07 1.95
N GLY A 278 0.93 -10.16 2.43
CA GLY A 278 0.95 -10.55 3.84
C GLY A 278 2.25 -11.24 4.27
N SER A 279 2.21 -11.87 5.43
CA SER A 279 3.37 -12.52 6.08
C SER A 279 3.81 -13.86 5.46
N ALA A 280 2.99 -14.49 4.61
CA ALA A 280 3.26 -15.76 3.94
C ALA A 280 3.99 -16.78 4.83
N PRO A 281 3.33 -17.29 5.89
CA PRO A 281 3.98 -18.15 6.89
C PRO A 281 4.55 -19.45 6.34
N ASP A 282 3.99 -19.93 5.24
CA ASP A 282 4.37 -21.17 4.53
C ASP A 282 5.76 -21.10 3.88
N ILE A 283 6.21 -19.91 3.50
CA ILE A 283 7.53 -19.70 2.88
C ILE A 283 8.49 -18.89 3.77
N ALA A 284 8.08 -18.48 4.95
CA ALA A 284 8.89 -17.69 5.86
C ALA A 284 10.18 -18.42 6.25
N GLY A 285 11.33 -17.73 6.18
CA GLY A 285 12.65 -18.26 6.52
C GLY A 285 13.25 -19.17 5.44
N THR A 286 12.61 -19.32 4.28
CA THR A 286 13.10 -20.20 3.21
C THR A 286 13.95 -19.45 2.17
N GLY A 287 13.99 -18.11 2.21
CA GLY A 287 14.77 -17.28 1.29
C GLY A 287 14.21 -17.23 -0.14
N VAL A 288 12.92 -17.50 -0.33
CA VAL A 288 12.26 -17.47 -1.66
C VAL A 288 11.26 -16.33 -1.82
N ALA A 289 11.06 -15.53 -0.78
CA ALA A 289 10.14 -14.40 -0.82
C ALA A 289 10.57 -13.37 -1.86
N ASN A 290 9.60 -12.81 -2.59
CA ASN A 290 9.87 -11.73 -3.54
C ASN A 290 10.05 -10.40 -2.78
N PRO A 291 11.24 -9.74 -2.84
CA PRO A 291 11.47 -8.51 -2.08
C PRO A 291 10.99 -7.25 -2.81
N VAL A 292 10.55 -7.36 -4.06
CA VAL A 292 10.28 -6.20 -4.95
C VAL A 292 9.19 -5.30 -4.39
N GLY A 293 8.13 -5.84 -3.80
CA GLY A 293 7.06 -5.02 -3.19
C GLY A 293 7.58 -4.15 -2.04
N ALA A 294 8.44 -4.69 -1.17
CA ALA A 294 9.05 -3.94 -0.08
C ALA A 294 10.07 -2.91 -0.60
N VAL A 295 10.87 -3.27 -1.61
CA VAL A 295 11.83 -2.34 -2.26
C VAL A 295 11.10 -1.19 -2.97
N TRP A 296 10.00 -1.47 -3.66
CA TRP A 296 9.20 -0.41 -4.28
C TRP A 296 8.54 0.49 -3.23
N SER A 297 8.05 -0.07 -2.11
CA SER A 297 7.54 0.72 -0.99
C SER A 297 8.62 1.61 -0.38
N ALA A 298 9.86 1.12 -0.29
CA ALA A 298 11.01 1.90 0.14
C ALA A 298 11.36 3.02 -0.87
N ALA A 299 11.20 2.80 -2.16
CA ALA A 299 11.35 3.85 -3.18
C ALA A 299 10.27 4.94 -3.03
N LEU A 300 9.01 4.55 -2.75
CA LEU A 300 7.95 5.51 -2.43
C LEU A 300 8.30 6.35 -1.18
N MET A 301 8.90 5.71 -0.17
CA MET A 301 9.40 6.40 1.04
C MET A 301 10.46 7.44 0.68
N LEU A 302 11.45 7.10 -0.13
CA LEU A 302 12.48 8.05 -0.58
C LEU A 302 11.87 9.25 -1.31
N GLY A 303 10.94 9.02 -2.23
CA GLY A 303 10.23 10.10 -2.92
C GLY A 303 9.46 11.01 -1.95
N HIS A 304 8.77 10.41 -0.96
CA HIS A 304 8.05 11.14 0.08
C HIS A 304 9.00 11.97 0.96
N LEU A 305 10.17 11.45 1.29
CA LEU A 305 11.20 12.12 2.10
C LEU A 305 11.95 13.22 1.33
N GLY A 306 11.64 13.44 0.06
CA GLY A 306 12.24 14.50 -0.76
C GLY A 306 13.44 14.05 -1.60
N HIS A 307 13.60 12.76 -1.85
CA HIS A 307 14.66 12.17 -2.65
C HIS A 307 14.12 11.51 -3.95
N PRO A 308 13.47 12.28 -4.86
CA PRO A 308 12.82 11.72 -6.04
C PRO A 308 13.81 11.06 -7.02
N GLU A 309 15.04 11.56 -7.12
CA GLU A 309 16.08 10.98 -7.99
C GLU A 309 16.52 9.61 -7.48
N ALA A 310 16.75 9.47 -6.17
CA ALA A 310 17.08 8.18 -5.57
C ALA A 310 15.93 7.18 -5.73
N ALA A 311 14.68 7.62 -5.57
CA ALA A 311 13.50 6.80 -5.82
C ALA A 311 13.43 6.34 -7.28
N ALA A 312 13.72 7.21 -8.24
CA ALA A 312 13.75 6.87 -9.67
C ALA A 312 14.86 5.85 -10.00
N ASP A 313 16.04 5.97 -9.39
CA ASP A 313 17.12 5.00 -9.56
C ASP A 313 16.73 3.61 -9.05
N VAL A 314 16.04 3.52 -7.92
CA VAL A 314 15.51 2.24 -7.40
C VAL A 314 14.50 1.63 -8.38
N LEU A 315 13.58 2.44 -8.93
CA LEU A 315 12.61 1.96 -9.93
C LEU A 315 13.30 1.46 -11.19
N ALA A 316 14.29 2.17 -11.69
CA ALA A 316 15.09 1.75 -12.85
C ALA A 316 15.86 0.43 -12.59
N ALA A 317 16.41 0.28 -11.39
CA ALA A 317 17.06 -0.98 -10.97
C ALA A 317 16.07 -2.14 -10.90
N MET A 318 14.84 -1.90 -10.44
CA MET A 318 13.76 -2.89 -10.44
C MET A 318 13.39 -3.31 -11.87
N GLU A 319 13.21 -2.35 -12.79
CA GLU A 319 12.91 -2.62 -14.20
C GLU A 319 14.01 -3.51 -14.82
N ALA A 320 15.26 -3.12 -14.65
CA ALA A 320 16.40 -3.87 -15.19
C ALA A 320 16.54 -5.28 -14.59
N THR A 321 16.19 -5.44 -13.32
CA THR A 321 16.19 -6.74 -12.63
C THR A 321 15.05 -7.63 -13.12
N LEU A 322 13.82 -7.11 -13.19
CA LEU A 322 12.64 -7.86 -13.59
C LEU A 322 12.62 -8.23 -15.08
N ALA A 323 13.35 -7.50 -15.94
CA ALA A 323 13.48 -7.82 -17.35
C ALA A 323 14.16 -9.18 -17.60
N LYS A 324 14.99 -9.66 -16.66
CA LYS A 324 15.76 -10.90 -16.81
C LYS A 324 15.09 -12.06 -16.06
N ALA A 325 14.91 -13.20 -16.73
CA ALA A 325 14.23 -14.36 -16.14
C ALA A 325 14.99 -14.97 -14.94
N GLU A 326 16.32 -14.95 -15.01
CA GLU A 326 17.22 -15.51 -13.98
C GLU A 326 17.20 -14.71 -12.66
N THR A 327 16.71 -13.49 -12.67
CA THR A 327 16.62 -12.63 -11.48
C THR A 327 15.17 -12.49 -10.96
N ARG A 328 14.23 -13.31 -11.43
CA ARG A 328 12.85 -13.35 -10.94
C ARG A 328 12.65 -14.46 -9.93
N THR A 329 11.84 -14.21 -8.93
CA THR A 329 11.37 -15.21 -7.98
C THR A 329 10.32 -16.15 -8.58
N ALA A 330 9.96 -17.20 -7.86
CA ALA A 330 9.06 -18.25 -8.34
C ALA A 330 7.64 -17.73 -8.67
N ASP A 331 7.12 -16.75 -7.94
CA ASP A 331 5.83 -16.09 -8.19
C ASP A 331 5.79 -15.32 -9.51
N LEU A 332 6.97 -14.96 -10.06
CA LEU A 332 7.14 -14.33 -11.36
C LEU A 332 7.67 -15.30 -12.43
N GLY A 333 7.58 -16.60 -12.19
CA GLY A 333 7.99 -17.64 -13.13
C GLY A 333 9.51 -17.85 -13.23
N GLY A 334 10.28 -17.32 -12.28
CA GLY A 334 11.72 -17.54 -12.16
C GLY A 334 12.09 -18.56 -11.09
N SER A 335 13.34 -18.53 -10.63
CA SER A 335 13.88 -19.40 -9.58
C SER A 335 14.86 -18.69 -8.65
N ALA A 336 14.98 -17.36 -8.76
CA ALA A 336 15.88 -16.60 -7.93
C ALA A 336 15.42 -16.58 -6.46
N SER A 337 16.38 -16.66 -5.54
CA SER A 337 16.15 -16.44 -4.12
C SER A 337 15.98 -14.94 -3.81
N THR A 338 15.43 -14.61 -2.64
CA THR A 338 15.37 -13.25 -2.14
C THR A 338 16.70 -12.53 -2.18
N SER A 339 17.79 -13.19 -1.79
CA SER A 339 19.15 -12.64 -1.82
C SER A 339 19.66 -12.38 -3.25
N GLN A 340 19.42 -13.29 -4.19
CA GLN A 340 19.82 -13.12 -5.58
C GLN A 340 19.12 -11.94 -6.26
N VAL A 341 17.81 -11.75 -5.98
CA VAL A 341 17.07 -10.55 -6.45
C VAL A 341 17.66 -9.29 -5.84
N THR A 342 17.96 -9.30 -4.54
CA THR A 342 18.55 -8.15 -3.83
C THR A 342 19.93 -7.79 -4.39
N GLU A 343 20.79 -8.78 -4.63
CA GLU A 343 22.11 -8.58 -5.26
C GLU A 343 22.00 -7.99 -6.65
N ALA A 344 21.03 -8.45 -7.46
CA ALA A 344 20.79 -7.93 -8.80
C ALA A 344 20.34 -6.45 -8.75
N LEU A 345 19.40 -6.11 -7.85
CA LEU A 345 18.97 -4.72 -7.62
C LEU A 345 20.13 -3.80 -7.25
N VAL A 346 20.95 -4.20 -6.27
CA VAL A 346 22.14 -3.44 -5.85
C VAL A 346 23.17 -3.33 -6.98
N GLY A 347 23.30 -4.38 -7.80
CA GLY A 347 24.18 -4.38 -8.97
C GLY A 347 23.82 -3.31 -10.01
N HIS A 348 22.54 -2.99 -10.15
CA HIS A 348 22.06 -1.92 -11.05
C HIS A 348 22.15 -0.52 -10.45
N LEU A 349 22.37 -0.39 -9.14
CA LEU A 349 22.55 0.89 -8.43
C LEU A 349 24.03 1.32 -8.34
N ARG A 350 24.96 0.45 -8.66
CA ARG A 350 26.42 0.74 -8.71
C ARG A 350 26.80 1.19 -10.10
#